data_b1329e72082cf6a25181a9ed94f53884
#
_entry.id   b1329e72082cf6a25181a9ed94f53884
#
_cell.length_a   1.000
_cell.length_b   1.000
_cell.length_c   1.000
_cell.angle_alpha   90.00
_cell.angle_beta   90.00
_cell.angle_gamma   90.00
#
_symmetry.space_group_name_H-M   'P 1'
#
loop_
_entity.id
_entity.type
_entity.pdbx_description
1 polymer ?
#
loop_
_entity_poly.entity_id
_entity_poly.type
_entity_poly.pdbx_seq_one_letter_code
_entity_poly.pdbx_strand_id
1 'polypeptide(L)'
;QSDELLSVASENCPGIRFHKGDASFFSLEEPVDVVFSNAVFHWIPKYKHPLLLACVYRALRDGGELVFEMGGAGNNARIHEALGKAFAAHGLPYMMPFYFPTAEEYTGMLERIGFTVKYAKLFERPTPLKGDDGMAEWIRMFVKDPFQAVSDESLKEQIIAEATDSLKDSLFRDGTWTADYVRLRMKAVK
;
A
#
# COMPACT_ATOMS: atom_id res chain seq x y z
N GLN A 1 6.41 -11.74 0.52
CA GLN A 1 6.97 -12.87 1.30
C GLN A 1 6.18 -14.18 1.10
N SER A 2 5.34 -14.29 0.07
CA SER A 2 4.60 -15.50 -0.26
C SER A 2 5.44 -16.39 -1.18
N ASP A 3 5.68 -17.64 -0.76
CA ASP A 3 6.40 -18.62 -1.59
C ASP A 3 5.62 -18.94 -2.86
N GLU A 4 4.28 -18.96 -2.80
CA GLU A 4 3.40 -19.15 -3.95
C GLU A 4 3.59 -18.03 -4.99
N LEU A 5 3.59 -16.74 -4.55
CA LEU A 5 3.80 -15.61 -5.45
C LEU A 5 5.20 -15.61 -6.07
N LEU A 6 6.22 -16.05 -5.32
CA LEU A 6 7.58 -16.19 -5.84
C LEU A 6 7.67 -17.31 -6.89
N SER A 7 7.00 -18.45 -6.68
CA SER A 7 6.93 -19.53 -7.66
C SER A 7 6.32 -19.06 -8.95
N VAL A 8 5.12 -18.44 -8.89
CA VAL A 8 4.43 -17.88 -10.06
C VAL A 8 5.28 -16.82 -10.78
N ALA A 9 5.96 -15.95 -10.01
CA ALA A 9 6.84 -14.94 -10.61
C ALA A 9 8.03 -15.57 -11.32
N SER A 10 8.64 -16.61 -10.76
CA SER A 10 9.78 -17.33 -11.37
C SER A 10 9.39 -18.06 -12.64
N GLU A 11 8.19 -18.66 -12.68
CA GLU A 11 7.64 -19.31 -13.85
C GLU A 11 7.37 -18.32 -14.98
N ASN A 12 6.77 -17.16 -14.64
CA ASN A 12 6.41 -16.14 -15.64
C ASN A 12 7.61 -15.31 -16.14
N CYS A 13 8.68 -15.21 -15.35
CA CYS A 13 9.85 -14.38 -15.67
C CYS A 13 11.16 -15.15 -15.42
N PRO A 14 11.47 -16.19 -16.22
CA PRO A 14 12.61 -17.09 -15.98
C PRO A 14 13.99 -16.40 -16.09
N GLY A 15 14.05 -15.20 -16.65
CA GLY A 15 15.28 -14.40 -16.74
C GLY A 15 15.57 -13.51 -15.52
N ILE A 16 14.67 -13.48 -14.54
CA ILE A 16 14.79 -12.65 -13.33
C ILE A 16 15.14 -13.51 -12.14
N ARG A 17 16.11 -13.08 -11.34
CA ARG A 17 16.43 -13.71 -10.05
C ARG A 17 15.50 -13.19 -8.97
N PHE A 18 14.75 -14.09 -8.34
CA PHE A 18 13.83 -13.78 -7.24
C PHE A 18 14.43 -14.22 -5.92
N HIS A 19 14.31 -13.37 -4.90
CA HIS A 19 14.75 -13.65 -3.55
C HIS A 19 13.62 -13.36 -2.56
N LYS A 20 13.40 -14.28 -1.60
CA LYS A 20 12.50 -14.04 -0.48
C LYS A 20 13.22 -13.20 0.57
N GLY A 21 12.62 -12.08 0.99
CA GLY A 21 13.24 -11.19 1.98
C GLY A 21 12.25 -10.23 2.62
N ASP A 22 12.70 -9.52 3.65
CA ASP A 22 12.01 -8.38 4.26
C ASP A 22 12.65 -7.10 3.73
N ALA A 23 11.83 -6.23 3.13
CA ALA A 23 12.31 -4.97 2.55
C ALA A 23 12.92 -4.02 3.59
N SER A 24 12.60 -4.16 4.87
CA SER A 24 13.20 -3.39 5.95
C SER A 24 14.49 -4.02 6.52
N PHE A 25 14.89 -5.19 6.00
CA PHE A 25 16.09 -5.89 6.44
C PHE A 25 16.69 -6.73 5.30
N PHE A 26 17.43 -6.09 4.42
CA PHE A 26 18.16 -6.78 3.34
C PHE A 26 19.52 -6.14 3.06
N SER A 27 20.40 -6.89 2.42
CA SER A 27 21.65 -6.42 1.84
C SER A 27 21.86 -7.06 0.48
N LEU A 28 22.55 -6.37 -0.41
CA LEU A 28 23.00 -6.89 -1.70
C LEU A 28 24.52 -7.06 -1.66
N GLU A 29 25.05 -8.03 -2.37
CA GLU A 29 26.48 -8.26 -2.51
C GLU A 29 27.15 -7.14 -3.30
N GLU A 30 26.46 -6.66 -4.35
CA GLU A 30 26.90 -5.54 -5.19
C GLU A 30 25.86 -4.43 -5.24
N PRO A 31 26.29 -3.16 -5.24
CA PRO A 31 25.36 -2.04 -5.39
C PRO A 31 24.66 -2.04 -6.74
N VAL A 32 23.43 -1.54 -6.76
CA VAL A 32 22.60 -1.44 -7.96
C VAL A 32 22.40 0.01 -8.41
N ASP A 33 22.07 0.19 -9.70
CA ASP A 33 21.78 1.50 -10.28
C ASP A 33 20.45 2.07 -9.83
N VAL A 34 19.43 1.19 -9.72
CA VAL A 34 18.06 1.57 -9.45
C VAL A 34 17.41 0.58 -8.50
N VAL A 35 16.71 1.11 -7.51
CA VAL A 35 15.71 0.37 -6.74
C VAL A 35 14.33 0.86 -7.16
N PHE A 36 13.49 -0.07 -7.59
CA PHE A 36 12.11 0.23 -8.00
C PHE A 36 11.10 -0.46 -7.07
N SER A 37 10.07 0.28 -6.67
CA SER A 37 8.96 -0.27 -5.88
C SER A 37 7.62 0.28 -6.35
N ASN A 38 6.66 -0.61 -6.59
CA ASN A 38 5.30 -0.22 -6.96
C ASN A 38 4.27 -0.90 -6.07
N ALA A 39 3.43 -0.10 -5.42
CA ALA A 39 2.32 -0.52 -4.56
C ALA A 39 2.72 -1.45 -3.38
N VAL A 40 3.94 -1.29 -2.84
CA VAL A 40 4.47 -2.14 -1.76
C VAL A 40 4.66 -1.36 -0.45
N PHE A 41 5.26 -0.18 -0.49
CA PHE A 41 5.74 0.50 0.72
C PHE A 41 4.62 0.81 1.73
N HIS A 42 3.41 1.12 1.28
CA HIS A 42 2.29 1.41 2.18
C HIS A 42 1.80 0.21 3.02
N TRP A 43 2.24 -1.03 2.69
CA TRP A 43 2.01 -2.22 3.50
C TRP A 43 2.98 -2.35 4.68
N ILE A 44 4.07 -1.58 4.65
CA ILE A 44 5.10 -1.60 5.68
C ILE A 44 4.72 -0.60 6.76
N PRO A 45 4.71 -0.99 8.06
CA PRO A 45 4.38 -0.07 9.14
C PRO A 45 5.28 1.16 9.17
N LYS A 46 4.73 2.32 9.49
CA LYS A 46 5.43 3.62 9.53
C LYS A 46 6.79 3.56 10.23
N TYR A 47 6.87 2.90 11.38
CA TYR A 47 8.10 2.82 12.18
C TYR A 47 9.24 2.04 11.52
N LYS A 48 8.94 1.20 10.51
CA LYS A 48 9.95 0.43 9.74
C LYS A 48 10.52 1.19 8.54
N HIS A 49 9.89 2.28 8.10
CA HIS A 49 10.36 3.02 6.91
C HIS A 49 11.78 3.58 7.03
N PRO A 50 12.25 4.09 8.18
CA PRO A 50 13.65 4.49 8.29
C PRO A 50 14.64 3.33 8.03
N LEU A 51 14.32 2.11 8.48
CA LEU A 51 15.15 0.92 8.22
C LEU A 51 15.08 0.50 6.76
N LEU A 52 13.86 0.47 6.16
CA LEU A 52 13.65 0.21 4.74
C LEU A 52 14.50 1.16 3.89
N LEU A 53 14.39 2.46 4.11
CA LEU A 53 15.11 3.47 3.33
C LEU A 53 16.63 3.40 3.54
N ALA A 54 17.10 3.07 4.74
CA ALA A 54 18.52 2.83 5.01
C ALA A 54 19.04 1.59 4.27
N CYS A 55 18.25 0.50 4.17
CA CYS A 55 18.59 -0.67 3.37
C CYS A 55 18.69 -0.32 1.88
N VAL A 56 17.70 0.42 1.35
CA VAL A 56 17.69 0.89 -0.04
C VAL A 56 18.89 1.80 -0.33
N TYR A 57 19.18 2.75 0.57
CA TYR A 57 20.31 3.66 0.43
C TYR A 57 21.65 2.91 0.33
N ARG A 58 21.87 1.91 1.19
CA ARG A 58 23.07 1.07 1.14
C ARG A 58 23.15 0.22 -0.13
N ALA A 59 22.01 -0.28 -0.61
CA ALA A 59 21.95 -1.10 -1.82
C ALA A 59 22.21 -0.31 -3.11
N LEU A 60 22.01 0.99 -3.11
CA LEU A 60 22.28 1.84 -4.26
C LEU A 60 23.77 2.23 -4.33
N ARG A 61 24.33 2.28 -5.54
CA ARG A 61 25.61 2.94 -5.79
C ARG A 61 25.47 4.46 -5.63
N ASP A 62 26.58 5.17 -5.52
CA ASP A 62 26.58 6.64 -5.54
C ASP A 62 26.01 7.14 -6.87
N GLY A 63 25.06 8.07 -6.80
CA GLY A 63 24.26 8.52 -7.94
C GLY A 63 23.14 7.56 -8.36
N GLY A 64 22.96 6.43 -7.68
CA GLY A 64 21.87 5.48 -7.92
C GLY A 64 20.50 6.04 -7.50
N GLU A 65 19.43 5.50 -8.05
CA GLU A 65 18.10 6.06 -7.97
C GLU A 65 17.11 5.14 -7.22
N LEU A 66 16.34 5.70 -6.31
CA LEU A 66 15.11 5.10 -5.79
C LEU A 66 13.91 5.69 -6.52
N VAL A 67 13.12 4.83 -7.19
CA VAL A 67 11.89 5.21 -7.88
C VAL A 67 10.75 4.38 -7.31
N PHE A 68 9.70 5.02 -6.82
CA PHE A 68 8.57 4.27 -6.27
C PHE A 68 7.23 4.98 -6.43
N GLU A 69 6.17 4.16 -6.39
CA GLU A 69 4.78 4.60 -6.23
C GLU A 69 4.12 3.81 -5.12
N MET A 70 3.41 4.49 -4.22
CA MET A 70 2.64 3.87 -3.16
C MET A 70 1.34 4.64 -2.88
N GLY A 71 0.46 4.15 -2.01
CA GLY A 71 -0.63 4.94 -1.46
C GLY A 71 -0.08 6.12 -0.68
N GLY A 72 -0.60 7.32 -0.92
CA GLY A 72 -0.26 8.54 -0.20
C GLY A 72 -1.41 9.06 0.65
N ALA A 73 -1.23 10.19 1.28
CA ALA A 73 -2.25 10.83 2.12
C ALA A 73 -3.59 10.96 1.38
N GLY A 74 -4.68 10.53 2.00
CA GLY A 74 -6.01 10.49 1.40
C GLY A 74 -6.33 9.23 0.58
N ASN A 75 -5.39 8.30 0.42
CA ASN A 75 -5.64 7.06 -0.32
C ASN A 75 -6.74 6.23 0.34
N ASN A 76 -7.80 5.92 -0.43
CA ASN A 76 -8.98 5.17 0.02
C ASN A 76 -9.65 5.75 1.29
N ALA A 77 -9.60 7.07 1.44
CA ALA A 77 -10.07 7.73 2.66
C ALA A 77 -11.54 7.46 2.95
N ARG A 78 -12.39 7.47 1.92
CA ARG A 78 -13.84 7.19 2.07
C ARG A 78 -14.07 5.75 2.49
N ILE A 79 -13.34 4.80 1.90
CA ILE A 79 -13.47 3.37 2.22
C ILE A 79 -13.06 3.12 3.68
N HIS A 80 -11.94 3.67 4.13
CA HIS A 80 -11.49 3.51 5.50
C HIS A 80 -12.36 4.24 6.52
N GLU A 81 -12.93 5.39 6.15
CA GLU A 81 -13.92 6.08 6.99
C GLU A 81 -15.20 5.26 7.15
N ALA A 82 -15.73 4.69 6.07
CA ALA A 82 -16.91 3.83 6.09
C ALA A 82 -16.68 2.59 6.96
N LEU A 83 -15.53 1.93 6.79
CA LEU A 83 -15.13 0.79 7.63
C LEU A 83 -15.02 1.19 9.10
N GLY A 84 -14.39 2.32 9.40
CA GLY A 84 -14.29 2.82 10.77
C GLY A 84 -15.65 3.03 11.42
N LYS A 85 -16.63 3.58 10.69
CA LYS A 85 -18.01 3.75 11.17
C LYS A 85 -18.72 2.41 11.39
N ALA A 86 -18.59 1.46 10.44
CA ALA A 86 -19.20 0.14 10.55
C ALA A 86 -18.61 -0.65 11.73
N PHE A 87 -17.29 -0.67 11.91
CA PHE A 87 -16.66 -1.28 13.09
C PHE A 87 -17.15 -0.67 14.40
N ALA A 88 -17.22 0.67 14.48
CA ALA A 88 -17.68 1.37 15.67
C ALA A 88 -19.16 1.08 16.01
N ALA A 89 -20.03 0.90 15.02
CA ALA A 89 -21.42 0.52 15.22
C ALA A 89 -21.57 -0.83 15.94
N HIS A 90 -20.58 -1.72 15.79
CA HIS A 90 -20.49 -3.01 16.49
C HIS A 90 -19.62 -2.99 17.74
N GLY A 91 -19.21 -1.80 18.21
CA GLY A 91 -18.37 -1.65 19.41
C GLY A 91 -16.92 -2.12 19.22
N LEU A 92 -16.45 -2.23 17.99
CA LEU A 92 -15.13 -2.73 17.62
C LEU A 92 -14.20 -1.57 17.20
N PRO A 93 -12.90 -1.61 17.54
CA PRO A 93 -11.93 -0.63 17.07
C PRO A 93 -11.55 -0.94 15.61
N TYR A 94 -11.44 0.11 14.80
CA TYR A 94 -10.86 0.02 13.46
C TYR A 94 -9.42 0.56 13.49
N MET A 95 -8.45 -0.31 13.20
CA MET A 95 -7.05 0.07 13.09
C MET A 95 -6.65 0.16 11.62
N MET A 96 -6.21 1.35 11.18
CA MET A 96 -5.71 1.55 9.81
C MET A 96 -4.52 0.62 9.54
N PRO A 97 -4.63 -0.30 8.57
CA PRO A 97 -3.57 -1.29 8.32
C PRO A 97 -2.44 -0.77 7.43
N PHE A 98 -2.57 0.45 6.90
CA PHE A 98 -1.64 1.02 5.92
C PHE A 98 -0.97 2.29 6.44
N TYR A 99 0.16 2.62 5.83
CA TYR A 99 0.82 3.90 6.01
C TYR A 99 0.73 4.73 4.73
N PHE A 100 0.00 5.85 4.79
CA PHE A 100 -0.23 6.77 3.68
C PHE A 100 0.34 8.16 4.02
N PRO A 101 1.63 8.42 3.75
CA PRO A 101 2.26 9.70 4.06
C PRO A 101 1.87 10.81 3.10
N THR A 102 2.08 12.07 3.52
CA THR A 102 2.14 13.20 2.59
C THR A 102 3.47 13.19 1.83
N ALA A 103 3.55 14.00 0.75
CA ALA A 103 4.80 14.17 0.00
C ALA A 103 5.89 14.81 0.86
N GLU A 104 5.53 15.80 1.69
CA GLU A 104 6.45 16.51 2.58
C GLU A 104 6.99 15.60 3.67
N GLU A 105 6.11 14.80 4.30
CA GLU A 105 6.51 13.85 5.35
C GLU A 105 7.53 12.86 4.81
N TYR A 106 7.27 12.29 3.63
CA TYR A 106 8.14 11.27 3.06
C TYR A 106 9.43 11.85 2.48
N THR A 107 9.37 13.06 1.90
CA THR A 107 10.56 13.83 1.49
C THR A 107 11.50 14.02 2.68
N GLY A 108 11.00 14.55 3.80
CA GLY A 108 11.83 14.73 5.00
C GLY A 108 12.41 13.42 5.55
N MET A 109 11.74 12.29 5.36
CA MET A 109 12.27 10.98 5.75
C MET A 109 13.43 10.55 4.83
N LEU A 110 13.28 10.71 3.52
CA LEU A 110 14.32 10.42 2.52
C LEU A 110 15.58 11.27 2.74
N GLU A 111 15.41 12.58 2.95
CA GLU A 111 16.50 13.51 3.16
C GLU A 111 17.30 13.23 4.44
N ARG A 112 16.62 12.82 5.53
CA ARG A 112 17.30 12.39 6.77
C ARG A 112 18.17 11.14 6.60
N ILE A 113 17.86 10.28 5.62
CA ILE A 113 18.69 9.11 5.28
C ILE A 113 19.89 9.50 4.41
N GLY A 114 19.81 10.63 3.70
CA GLY A 114 20.88 11.13 2.81
C GLY A 114 20.47 11.22 1.34
N PHE A 115 19.23 10.88 0.99
CA PHE A 115 18.74 11.01 -0.38
C PHE A 115 18.52 12.48 -0.78
N THR A 116 18.71 12.78 -2.05
CA THR A 116 18.25 14.02 -2.69
C THR A 116 16.96 13.73 -3.46
N VAL A 117 15.84 14.29 -3.03
CA VAL A 117 14.56 14.11 -3.72
C VAL A 117 14.54 14.93 -5.01
N LYS A 118 14.31 14.28 -6.15
CA LYS A 118 14.26 14.89 -7.50
C LYS A 118 12.83 15.04 -8.00
N TYR A 119 11.91 14.23 -7.50
CA TYR A 119 10.50 14.27 -7.89
C TYR A 119 9.63 13.75 -6.74
N ALA A 120 8.55 14.48 -6.45
CA ALA A 120 7.50 14.07 -5.54
C ALA A 120 6.14 14.56 -6.06
N LYS A 121 5.19 13.68 -6.22
CA LYS A 121 3.83 14.01 -6.67
C LYS A 121 2.80 13.17 -5.94
N LEU A 122 1.87 13.83 -5.26
CA LEU A 122 0.64 13.24 -4.75
C LEU A 122 -0.46 13.52 -5.79
N PHE A 123 -1.24 12.50 -6.19
CA PHE A 123 -2.29 12.64 -7.19
C PHE A 123 -3.40 11.62 -7.00
N GLU A 124 -4.62 12.03 -7.32
CA GLU A 124 -5.77 11.14 -7.35
C GLU A 124 -5.67 10.15 -8.51
N ARG A 125 -6.07 8.92 -8.25
CA ARG A 125 -6.10 7.84 -9.24
C ARG A 125 -7.34 6.98 -9.02
N PRO A 126 -8.55 7.53 -9.20
CA PRO A 126 -9.77 6.74 -9.07
C PRO A 126 -9.70 5.53 -10.00
N THR A 127 -9.99 4.35 -9.46
CA THR A 127 -9.79 3.08 -10.18
C THR A 127 -11.09 2.29 -10.16
N PRO A 128 -11.68 2.00 -11.34
CA PRO A 128 -12.85 1.14 -11.45
C PRO A 128 -12.57 -0.26 -10.88
N LEU A 129 -13.51 -0.78 -10.11
CA LEU A 129 -13.49 -2.14 -9.57
C LEU A 129 -14.37 -3.03 -10.44
N LYS A 130 -14.02 -4.31 -10.55
CA LYS A 130 -14.74 -5.26 -11.38
C LYS A 130 -15.90 -5.90 -10.62
N GLY A 131 -17.02 -6.11 -11.32
CA GLY A 131 -18.18 -6.81 -10.81
C GLY A 131 -19.10 -5.97 -9.92
N ASP A 132 -20.32 -6.46 -9.71
CA ASP A 132 -21.35 -5.78 -8.93
C ASP A 132 -20.97 -5.68 -7.45
N ASP A 133 -20.25 -6.66 -6.92
CA ASP A 133 -19.70 -6.71 -5.57
C ASP A 133 -18.27 -6.14 -5.45
N GLY A 134 -17.80 -5.40 -6.45
CA GLY A 134 -16.40 -4.97 -6.57
C GLY A 134 -15.85 -4.27 -5.32
N MET A 135 -16.67 -3.49 -4.60
CA MET A 135 -16.22 -2.84 -3.36
C MET A 135 -16.07 -3.84 -2.21
N ALA A 136 -17.03 -4.73 -2.00
CA ALA A 136 -16.95 -5.75 -0.97
C ALA A 136 -15.75 -6.70 -1.21
N GLU A 137 -15.54 -7.12 -2.46
CA GLU A 137 -14.39 -7.93 -2.86
C GLU A 137 -13.05 -7.20 -2.61
N TRP A 138 -13.02 -5.90 -2.91
CA TRP A 138 -11.85 -5.08 -2.64
C TRP A 138 -11.53 -5.04 -1.13
N ILE A 139 -12.55 -4.84 -0.29
CA ILE A 139 -12.40 -4.84 1.18
C ILE A 139 -11.87 -6.20 1.67
N ARG A 140 -12.46 -7.32 1.24
CA ARG A 140 -12.02 -8.68 1.60
C ARG A 140 -10.59 -8.96 1.17
N MET A 141 -10.18 -8.44 0.01
CA MET A 141 -8.84 -8.67 -0.53
C MET A 141 -7.76 -7.89 0.21
N PHE A 142 -8.00 -6.61 0.50
CA PHE A 142 -6.96 -5.68 0.94
C PHE A 142 -7.04 -5.29 2.42
N VAL A 143 -8.20 -5.37 3.08
CA VAL A 143 -8.36 -4.91 4.47
C VAL A 143 -8.47 -6.11 5.43
N LYS A 144 -7.47 -7.00 5.42
CA LYS A 144 -7.51 -8.24 6.22
C LYS A 144 -7.21 -8.01 7.71
N ASP A 145 -6.22 -7.19 8.02
CA ASP A 145 -5.69 -7.04 9.38
C ASP A 145 -6.75 -6.59 10.40
N PRO A 146 -7.58 -5.57 10.15
CA PRO A 146 -8.64 -5.17 11.09
C PRO A 146 -9.64 -6.27 11.38
N PHE A 147 -9.90 -7.15 10.42
CA PHE A 147 -10.85 -8.26 10.57
C PHE A 147 -10.28 -9.47 11.31
N GLN A 148 -8.97 -9.56 11.55
CA GLN A 148 -8.37 -10.67 12.30
C GLN A 148 -8.88 -10.76 13.75
N ALA A 149 -9.25 -9.62 14.34
CA ALA A 149 -9.82 -9.57 15.70
C ALA A 149 -11.31 -9.96 15.76
N VAL A 150 -11.98 -10.10 14.63
CA VAL A 150 -13.39 -10.47 14.53
C VAL A 150 -13.47 -11.96 14.27
N SER A 151 -13.88 -12.77 15.26
CA SER A 151 -13.94 -14.23 15.14
C SER A 151 -15.23 -14.73 14.45
N ASP A 152 -16.29 -13.93 14.44
CA ASP A 152 -17.56 -14.27 13.83
C ASP A 152 -17.58 -13.87 12.35
N GLU A 153 -17.62 -14.85 11.45
CA GLU A 153 -17.66 -14.64 10.01
C GLU A 153 -18.94 -13.93 9.55
N SER A 154 -20.07 -14.16 10.22
CA SER A 154 -21.32 -13.46 9.91
C SER A 154 -21.20 -11.97 10.22
N LEU A 155 -20.57 -11.63 11.33
CA LEU A 155 -20.31 -10.24 11.72
C LEU A 155 -19.31 -9.56 10.76
N LYS A 156 -18.28 -10.28 10.28
CA LYS A 156 -17.37 -9.74 9.25
C LYS A 156 -18.15 -9.34 7.99
N GLU A 157 -18.97 -10.24 7.47
CA GLU A 157 -19.76 -9.97 6.28
C GLU A 157 -20.78 -8.84 6.50
N GLN A 158 -21.37 -8.75 7.69
CA GLN A 158 -22.26 -7.65 8.04
C GLN A 158 -21.55 -6.30 8.03
N ILE A 159 -20.37 -6.20 8.65
CA ILE A 159 -19.54 -4.98 8.64
C ILE A 159 -19.15 -4.58 7.22
N ILE A 160 -18.75 -5.54 6.36
CA ILE A 160 -18.43 -5.29 4.97
C ILE A 160 -19.64 -4.77 4.20
N ALA A 161 -20.82 -5.37 4.39
CA ALA A 161 -22.05 -4.95 3.74
C ALA A 161 -22.46 -3.53 4.16
N GLU A 162 -22.45 -3.22 5.46
CA GLU A 162 -22.78 -1.89 5.99
C GLU A 162 -21.81 -0.80 5.46
N ALA A 163 -20.50 -1.09 5.47
CA ALA A 163 -19.51 -0.18 4.91
C ALA A 163 -19.73 0.02 3.40
N THR A 164 -19.95 -1.06 2.64
CA THR A 164 -20.22 -1.00 1.20
C THR A 164 -21.47 -0.21 0.88
N ASP A 165 -22.58 -0.45 1.60
CA ASP A 165 -23.83 0.27 1.40
C ASP A 165 -23.69 1.77 1.64
N SER A 166 -22.94 2.17 2.66
CA SER A 166 -22.68 3.58 2.97
C SER A 166 -21.85 4.31 1.90
N LEU A 167 -21.14 3.56 1.05
CA LEU A 167 -20.29 4.10 -0.03
C LEU A 167 -21.03 4.26 -1.36
N LYS A 168 -22.26 3.73 -1.51
CA LYS A 168 -22.99 3.73 -2.78
C LYS A 168 -23.14 5.12 -3.39
N ASP A 169 -23.56 6.11 -2.62
CA ASP A 169 -23.77 7.46 -3.13
C ASP A 169 -22.49 8.16 -3.59
N SER A 170 -21.34 7.73 -3.08
CA SER A 170 -20.06 8.40 -3.32
C SER A 170 -19.12 7.68 -4.28
N LEU A 171 -19.14 6.34 -4.28
CA LEU A 171 -18.19 5.53 -5.03
C LEU A 171 -18.81 4.53 -6.02
N PHE A 172 -20.16 4.47 -6.12
CA PHE A 172 -20.86 3.66 -7.11
C PHE A 172 -21.61 4.56 -8.09
N ARG A 173 -21.21 4.54 -9.36
CA ARG A 173 -21.84 5.35 -10.42
C ARG A 173 -21.91 4.54 -11.70
N ASP A 174 -23.01 4.67 -12.42
CA ASP A 174 -23.24 4.03 -13.72
C ASP A 174 -22.96 2.51 -13.70
N GLY A 175 -23.40 1.85 -12.61
CA GLY A 175 -23.20 0.40 -12.42
C GLY A 175 -21.76 0.00 -12.08
N THR A 176 -20.88 0.94 -11.74
CA THR A 176 -19.46 0.63 -11.49
C THR A 176 -18.99 1.21 -10.15
N TRP A 177 -18.38 0.37 -9.34
CA TRP A 177 -17.63 0.79 -8.16
C TRP A 177 -16.29 1.41 -8.53
N THR A 178 -15.89 2.45 -7.81
CA THR A 178 -14.59 3.10 -8.01
C THR A 178 -13.89 3.25 -6.67
N ALA A 179 -12.68 2.71 -6.54
CA ALA A 179 -11.83 2.96 -5.37
C ALA A 179 -11.17 4.34 -5.47
N ASP A 180 -11.23 5.11 -4.39
CA ASP A 180 -10.71 6.48 -4.29
C ASP A 180 -9.20 6.50 -3.99
N TYR A 181 -8.41 5.89 -4.88
CA TYR A 181 -6.97 5.86 -4.73
C TYR A 181 -6.34 7.26 -4.84
N VAL A 182 -5.40 7.52 -3.92
CA VAL A 182 -4.44 8.63 -4.02
C VAL A 182 -3.03 8.03 -4.00
N ARG A 183 -2.22 8.39 -4.98
CA ARG A 183 -0.86 7.84 -5.13
C ARG A 183 0.18 8.90 -4.84
N LEU A 184 1.22 8.48 -4.12
CA LEU A 184 2.45 9.22 -3.94
C LEU A 184 3.53 8.56 -4.82
N ARG A 185 4.00 9.31 -5.83
CA ARG A 185 5.10 8.89 -6.70
C ARG A 185 6.31 9.73 -6.42
N MET A 186 7.44 9.09 -6.22
CA MET A 186 8.69 9.79 -5.89
C MET A 186 9.89 9.20 -6.63
N LYS A 187 10.87 10.07 -6.85
CA LYS A 187 12.23 9.72 -7.30
C LYS A 187 13.23 10.44 -6.41
N ALA A 188 14.17 9.68 -5.89
CA ALA A 188 15.27 10.20 -5.07
C ALA A 188 16.60 9.61 -5.52
N VAL A 189 17.69 10.33 -5.31
CA VAL A 189 19.06 9.96 -5.71
C VAL A 189 19.92 9.88 -4.45
N LYS A 190 20.75 8.85 -4.38
CA LYS A 190 21.80 8.70 -3.38
C LYS A 190 22.96 9.65 -3.65
#